data_f7b543d53d9f2f5cd5aeffc8e4a4dc53
#
_entry.id   f7b543d53d9f2f5cd5aeffc8e4a4dc53
#
_cell.length_a   1.000
_cell.length_b   1.000
_cell.length_c   1.000
_cell.angle_alpha   90.00
_cell.angle_beta   90.00
_cell.angle_gamma   90.00
#
_symmetry.space_group_name_H-M   'P 1'
#
loop_
_entity.id
_entity.type
_entity.pdbx_description
1 polymer ?
#
loop_
_entity_poly.entity_id
_entity_poly.type
_entity_poly.pdbx_seq_one_letter_code
_entity_poly.pdbx_strand_id
1 'polypeptide(L)'
;MKILITGTAGFIGFHAAQHFLDHSWEVAGVDNFSSYYDVRLKRDREAILRKNPAYHSSEIDISDYEKLHQFFSEEKPEVVLHLAAQPGVRYSITHPFEYEKSNIGGVLNILECCRHAAKTPKLVFASSSSVYGGNTKMPFEESDRIDTPISLYAATKRAGELMAYTYSRLYKIQAIGLRFFTVYGDWYRPDMALHLFADSMLHDRPIKVFNHGDMLRDFTYVDDIVDGVYRVVEADHLPLYDIYNIGNHCSEKLLDVIETLAQTLGVTPKMEMLPMQAGDVYATYASIDKLHQAVGYEPKTSIKEGIPVFADWFKRYYQL
;
A
#
# COMPACT_ATOMS: atom_id res chain seq x y z
N MET A 1 -13.87 -19.17 0.35
CA MET A 1 -12.58 -19.07 -0.37
C MET A 1 -11.48 -18.70 0.64
N LYS A 2 -10.24 -19.08 0.33
CA LYS A 2 -9.09 -18.76 1.20
C LYS A 2 -8.10 -17.84 0.49
N ILE A 3 -7.73 -16.74 1.13
CA ILE A 3 -6.74 -15.79 0.63
C ILE A 3 -5.51 -15.77 1.56
N LEU A 4 -4.32 -15.78 0.97
CA LEU A 4 -3.08 -15.47 1.67
C LEU A 4 -2.75 -14.00 1.47
N ILE A 5 -2.64 -13.25 2.57
CA ILE A 5 -2.27 -11.82 2.55
C ILE A 5 -0.90 -11.67 3.20
N THR A 6 0.08 -11.16 2.48
CA THR A 6 1.37 -10.80 3.07
C THR A 6 1.37 -9.33 3.48
N GLY A 7 1.96 -9.03 4.63
CA GLY A 7 1.95 -7.69 5.21
C GLY A 7 0.65 -7.37 5.97
N THR A 8 0.01 -8.39 6.58
CA THR A 8 -1.27 -8.24 7.30
C THR A 8 -1.19 -7.32 8.52
N ALA A 9 -0.05 -7.20 9.18
CA ALA A 9 0.14 -6.23 10.25
C ALA A 9 0.54 -4.82 9.73
N GLY A 10 0.69 -4.66 8.41
CA GLY A 10 0.86 -3.38 7.74
C GLY A 10 -0.45 -2.59 7.65
N PHE A 11 -0.39 -1.33 7.21
CA PHE A 11 -1.55 -0.44 7.12
C PHE A 11 -2.62 -1.00 6.17
N ILE A 12 -2.32 -1.13 4.88
CA ILE A 12 -3.28 -1.61 3.87
C ILE A 12 -3.63 -3.09 4.10
N GLY A 13 -2.64 -3.90 4.52
CA GLY A 13 -2.86 -5.33 4.76
C GLY A 13 -3.83 -5.61 5.90
N PHE A 14 -3.82 -4.80 6.95
CA PHE A 14 -4.75 -4.89 8.06
C PHE A 14 -6.20 -4.63 7.60
N HIS A 15 -6.44 -3.53 6.91
CA HIS A 15 -7.77 -3.19 6.40
C HIS A 15 -8.26 -4.20 5.36
N ALA A 16 -7.37 -4.66 4.45
CA ALA A 16 -7.71 -5.70 3.51
C ALA A 16 -8.10 -7.00 4.21
N ALA A 17 -7.31 -7.45 5.21
CA ALA A 17 -7.63 -8.64 5.98
C ALA A 17 -8.99 -8.55 6.68
N GLN A 18 -9.30 -7.41 7.33
CA GLN A 18 -10.62 -7.18 7.93
C GLN A 18 -11.74 -7.27 6.89
N HIS A 19 -11.57 -6.60 5.77
CA HIS A 19 -12.58 -6.58 4.71
C HIS A 19 -12.87 -7.98 4.16
N PHE A 20 -11.84 -8.80 3.91
CA PHE A 20 -12.03 -10.18 3.46
C PHE A 20 -12.70 -11.05 4.53
N LEU A 21 -12.35 -10.89 5.80
CA LEU A 21 -12.98 -11.59 6.91
C LEU A 21 -14.47 -11.22 7.04
N ASP A 22 -14.82 -9.93 6.89
CA ASP A 22 -16.20 -9.44 6.92
C ASP A 22 -17.04 -9.99 5.75
N HIS A 23 -16.38 -10.35 4.64
CA HIS A 23 -16.99 -11.03 3.49
C HIS A 23 -16.88 -12.55 3.55
N SER A 24 -16.67 -13.12 4.75
CA SER A 24 -16.66 -14.56 5.00
C SER A 24 -15.57 -15.35 4.27
N TRP A 25 -14.43 -14.70 3.98
CA TRP A 25 -13.23 -15.38 3.53
C TRP A 25 -12.41 -15.93 4.70
N GLU A 26 -11.70 -17.02 4.48
CA GLU A 26 -10.59 -17.42 5.35
C GLU A 26 -9.35 -16.62 4.95
N VAL A 27 -8.66 -16.02 5.93
CA VAL A 27 -7.47 -15.21 5.70
C VAL A 27 -6.26 -15.84 6.37
N ALA A 28 -5.28 -16.23 5.54
CA ALA A 28 -3.95 -16.63 6.01
C ALA A 28 -3.01 -15.40 5.96
N GLY A 29 -2.54 -14.95 7.10
CA GLY A 29 -1.72 -13.74 7.26
C GLY A 29 -0.23 -14.05 7.39
N VAL A 30 0.62 -13.24 6.74
CA VAL A 30 2.08 -13.26 6.92
C VAL A 30 2.59 -11.85 7.13
N ASP A 31 3.36 -11.63 8.22
CA ASP A 31 4.09 -10.39 8.49
C ASP A 31 5.36 -10.71 9.28
N ASN A 32 6.43 -9.95 9.09
CA ASN A 32 7.67 -10.10 9.87
C ASN A 32 7.77 -9.13 11.05
N PHE A 33 6.76 -8.30 11.26
CA PHE A 33 6.73 -7.26 12.28
C PHE A 33 7.98 -6.37 12.28
N SER A 34 8.48 -6.03 11.09
CA SER A 34 9.67 -5.21 10.91
C SER A 34 9.67 -3.98 11.81
N SER A 35 10.82 -3.66 12.40
CA SER A 35 11.04 -2.50 13.27
C SER A 35 11.22 -1.18 12.51
N TYR A 36 10.84 -1.12 11.24
CA TYR A 36 10.89 0.11 10.43
C TYR A 36 10.12 1.28 11.06
N TYR A 37 9.02 0.97 11.74
CA TYR A 37 8.30 1.88 12.64
C TYR A 37 7.84 1.12 13.91
N ASP A 38 7.22 1.80 14.86
CA ASP A 38 6.80 1.22 16.14
C ASP A 38 6.02 -0.09 15.95
N VAL A 39 6.61 -1.17 16.42
CA VAL A 39 6.06 -2.52 16.30
C VAL A 39 4.75 -2.69 17.05
N ARG A 40 4.49 -1.89 18.11
CA ARG A 40 3.24 -1.94 18.87
C ARG A 40 2.03 -1.77 17.97
N LEU A 41 2.07 -0.79 17.06
CA LEU A 41 0.99 -0.54 16.11
C LEU A 41 0.68 -1.77 15.24
N LYS A 42 1.73 -2.53 14.85
CA LYS A 42 1.57 -3.79 14.10
C LYS A 42 0.97 -4.90 14.97
N ARG A 43 1.45 -5.03 16.21
CA ARG A 43 0.92 -6.03 17.16
C ARG A 43 -0.54 -5.76 17.54
N ASP A 44 -0.94 -4.48 17.65
CA ASP A 44 -2.32 -4.11 17.95
C ASP A 44 -3.25 -4.44 16.78
N ARG A 45 -2.84 -4.19 15.53
CA ARG A 45 -3.58 -4.63 14.33
C ARG A 45 -3.74 -6.14 14.30
N GLU A 46 -2.66 -6.87 14.53
CA GLU A 46 -2.65 -8.33 14.58
C GLU A 46 -3.59 -8.86 15.67
N ALA A 47 -3.57 -8.26 16.87
CA ALA A 47 -4.45 -8.64 17.97
C ALA A 47 -5.93 -8.44 17.66
N ILE A 48 -6.27 -7.45 16.80
CA ILE A 48 -7.63 -7.25 16.31
C ILE A 48 -8.03 -8.36 15.35
N LEU A 49 -7.19 -8.65 14.35
CA LEU A 49 -7.46 -9.69 13.36
C LEU A 49 -7.63 -11.08 14.00
N ARG A 50 -6.79 -11.42 14.98
CA ARG A 50 -6.85 -12.70 15.72
C ARG A 50 -8.14 -12.94 16.51
N LYS A 51 -8.99 -11.93 16.69
CA LYS A 51 -10.32 -12.13 17.29
C LYS A 51 -11.28 -12.87 16.35
N ASN A 52 -11.02 -12.84 15.05
CA ASN A 52 -11.82 -13.57 14.07
C ASN A 52 -11.27 -14.99 13.90
N PRO A 53 -12.07 -16.05 14.14
CA PRO A 53 -11.63 -17.44 14.03
C PRO A 53 -11.24 -17.88 12.61
N ALA A 54 -11.66 -17.13 11.58
CA ALA A 54 -11.28 -17.38 10.18
C ALA A 54 -9.93 -16.74 9.80
N TYR A 55 -9.23 -16.10 10.76
CA TYR A 55 -7.91 -15.53 10.57
C TYR A 55 -6.82 -16.43 11.15
N HIS A 56 -5.90 -16.86 10.30
CA HIS A 56 -4.71 -17.62 10.64
C HIS A 56 -3.47 -16.82 10.25
N SER A 57 -2.45 -16.77 11.10
CA SER A 57 -1.26 -15.97 10.76
C SER A 57 0.02 -16.59 11.28
N SER A 58 1.11 -16.28 10.59
CA SER A 58 2.46 -16.65 10.98
C SER A 58 3.42 -15.47 10.87
N GLU A 59 4.34 -15.36 11.84
CA GLU A 59 5.42 -14.38 11.82
C GLU A 59 6.54 -14.87 10.92
N ILE A 60 6.53 -14.45 9.66
CA ILE A 60 7.47 -14.89 8.63
C ILE A 60 7.99 -13.66 7.86
N ASP A 61 9.30 -13.59 7.66
CA ASP A 61 9.91 -12.71 6.67
C ASP A 61 9.75 -13.35 5.28
N ILE A 62 9.13 -12.64 4.35
CA ILE A 62 8.90 -13.14 2.97
C ILE A 62 10.21 -13.43 2.21
N SER A 63 11.34 -12.95 2.68
CA SER A 63 12.67 -13.30 2.15
C SER A 63 13.18 -14.68 2.62
N ASP A 64 12.56 -15.28 3.64
CA ASP A 64 12.82 -16.65 4.09
C ASP A 64 11.93 -17.63 3.30
N TYR A 65 12.45 -18.10 2.16
CA TYR A 65 11.71 -18.96 1.24
C TYR A 65 11.19 -20.24 1.91
N GLU A 66 12.02 -20.89 2.72
CA GLU A 66 11.67 -22.19 3.31
C GLU A 66 10.45 -22.07 4.23
N LYS A 67 10.45 -21.10 5.15
CA LYS A 67 9.31 -20.86 6.05
C LYS A 67 8.06 -20.39 5.28
N LEU A 68 8.24 -19.49 4.31
CA LEU A 68 7.14 -19.01 3.50
C LEU A 68 6.51 -20.14 2.69
N HIS A 69 7.32 -20.97 2.03
CA HIS A 69 6.85 -22.11 1.23
C HIS A 69 6.16 -23.17 2.09
N GLN A 70 6.68 -23.47 3.29
CA GLN A 70 6.02 -24.37 4.22
C GLN A 70 4.62 -23.85 4.57
N PHE A 71 4.52 -22.62 5.07
CA PHE A 71 3.23 -22.01 5.44
C PHE A 71 2.26 -21.97 4.25
N PHE A 72 2.75 -21.56 3.09
CA PHE A 72 1.96 -21.51 1.86
C PHE A 72 1.39 -22.89 1.48
N SER A 73 2.20 -23.94 1.61
CA SER A 73 1.82 -25.32 1.29
C SER A 73 0.80 -25.91 2.28
N GLU A 74 0.85 -25.49 3.55
CA GLU A 74 -0.12 -25.85 4.59
C GLU A 74 -1.47 -25.13 4.35
N GLU A 75 -1.44 -23.82 4.06
CA GLU A 75 -2.64 -22.99 3.90
C GLU A 75 -3.36 -23.21 2.55
N LYS A 76 -2.65 -23.55 1.49
CA LYS A 76 -3.18 -23.81 0.13
C LYS A 76 -4.13 -22.72 -0.35
N PRO A 77 -3.68 -21.45 -0.43
CA PRO A 77 -4.54 -20.34 -0.79
C PRO A 77 -5.04 -20.43 -2.24
N GLU A 78 -6.26 -19.97 -2.48
CA GLU A 78 -6.84 -19.81 -3.82
C GLU A 78 -6.43 -18.49 -4.44
N VAL A 79 -6.16 -17.50 -3.60
CA VAL A 79 -5.69 -16.17 -3.98
C VAL A 79 -4.53 -15.74 -3.08
N VAL A 80 -3.55 -15.05 -3.65
CA VAL A 80 -2.48 -14.38 -2.92
C VAL A 80 -2.60 -12.87 -3.13
N LEU A 81 -2.76 -12.12 -2.03
CA LEU A 81 -2.66 -10.67 -2.01
C LEU A 81 -1.29 -10.28 -1.42
N HIS A 82 -0.36 -9.93 -2.29
CA HIS A 82 1.01 -9.63 -1.89
C HIS A 82 1.20 -8.13 -1.64
N LEU A 83 1.12 -7.72 -0.35
CA LEU A 83 1.29 -6.34 0.08
C LEU A 83 2.58 -6.12 0.89
N ALA A 84 3.21 -7.19 1.41
CA ALA A 84 4.47 -7.09 2.14
C ALA A 84 5.57 -6.51 1.25
N ALA A 85 6.22 -5.49 1.76
CA ALA A 85 7.35 -4.84 1.10
C ALA A 85 8.08 -3.94 2.10
N GLN A 86 9.34 -3.60 1.85
CA GLN A 86 9.96 -2.44 2.48
C GLN A 86 9.47 -1.18 1.78
N PRO A 87 8.65 -0.34 2.45
CA PRO A 87 8.13 0.90 1.88
C PRO A 87 9.07 2.08 2.11
N GLY A 88 8.74 3.23 1.49
CA GLY A 88 9.40 4.51 1.74
C GLY A 88 10.48 4.85 0.71
N VAL A 89 10.22 5.87 -0.11
CA VAL A 89 11.15 6.35 -1.14
C VAL A 89 12.48 6.80 -0.51
N ARG A 90 12.40 7.59 0.57
CA ARG A 90 13.59 8.19 1.22
C ARG A 90 14.45 7.16 1.95
N TYR A 91 13.82 6.21 2.63
CA TYR A 91 14.53 5.14 3.33
C TYR A 91 15.35 4.27 2.36
N SER A 92 14.89 4.15 1.10
CA SER A 92 15.63 3.41 0.08
C SER A 92 16.98 4.02 -0.29
N ILE A 93 17.19 5.31 -0.02
CA ILE A 93 18.46 6.00 -0.29
C ILE A 93 19.54 5.56 0.72
N THR A 94 19.14 5.36 1.98
CA THR A 94 20.06 5.06 3.09
C THR A 94 20.13 3.58 3.44
N HIS A 95 19.11 2.79 3.09
CA HIS A 95 19.00 1.36 3.43
C HIS A 95 18.67 0.50 2.19
N PRO A 96 19.52 0.52 1.14
CA PRO A 96 19.18 -0.12 -0.15
C PRO A 96 19.00 -1.64 -0.06
N PHE A 97 19.75 -2.32 0.79
CA PHE A 97 19.69 -3.78 0.92
C PHE A 97 18.38 -4.30 1.50
N GLU A 98 17.66 -3.51 2.31
CA GLU A 98 16.33 -3.87 2.79
C GLU A 98 15.32 -3.97 1.63
N TYR A 99 15.51 -3.15 0.59
CA TYR A 99 14.66 -3.16 -0.60
C TYR A 99 14.99 -4.31 -1.55
N GLU A 100 16.27 -4.63 -1.72
CA GLU A 100 16.69 -5.80 -2.49
C GLU A 100 16.15 -7.07 -1.83
N LYS A 101 16.37 -7.22 -0.51
CA LYS A 101 15.92 -8.38 0.26
C LYS A 101 14.39 -8.56 0.18
N SER A 102 13.62 -7.53 0.54
CA SER A 102 12.17 -7.64 0.68
C SER A 102 11.43 -7.49 -0.65
N ASN A 103 11.79 -6.48 -1.48
CA ASN A 103 11.01 -6.14 -2.66
C ASN A 103 11.42 -6.92 -3.92
N ILE A 104 12.63 -7.48 -3.94
CA ILE A 104 13.10 -8.35 -5.03
C ILE A 104 13.06 -9.80 -4.58
N GLY A 105 13.81 -10.16 -3.56
CA GLY A 105 13.87 -11.53 -3.04
C GLY A 105 12.50 -12.01 -2.54
N GLY A 106 11.80 -11.20 -1.76
CA GLY A 106 10.46 -11.53 -1.27
C GLY A 106 9.43 -11.73 -2.38
N VAL A 107 9.43 -10.85 -3.41
CA VAL A 107 8.54 -11.03 -4.58
C VAL A 107 8.86 -12.32 -5.33
N LEU A 108 10.16 -12.63 -5.52
CA LEU A 108 10.57 -13.87 -6.17
C LEU A 108 10.06 -15.10 -5.38
N ASN A 109 10.19 -15.08 -4.06
CA ASN A 109 9.73 -16.16 -3.20
C ASN A 109 8.20 -16.38 -3.31
N ILE A 110 7.41 -15.31 -3.35
CA ILE A 110 5.96 -15.41 -3.56
C ILE A 110 5.64 -16.01 -4.93
N LEU A 111 6.33 -15.59 -5.97
CA LEU A 111 6.15 -16.12 -7.33
C LEU A 111 6.51 -17.61 -7.40
N GLU A 112 7.58 -18.04 -6.74
CA GLU A 112 7.97 -19.47 -6.66
C GLU A 112 6.95 -20.28 -5.83
N CYS A 113 6.44 -19.74 -4.72
CA CYS A 113 5.36 -20.38 -3.99
C CYS A 113 4.09 -20.58 -4.86
N CYS A 114 3.70 -19.57 -5.62
CA CYS A 114 2.57 -19.67 -6.56
C CYS A 114 2.83 -20.71 -7.67
N ARG A 115 4.06 -20.73 -8.20
CA ARG A 115 4.47 -21.67 -9.26
C ARG A 115 4.42 -23.13 -8.80
N HIS A 116 4.84 -23.40 -7.57
CA HIS A 116 4.93 -24.75 -7.02
C HIS A 116 3.68 -25.21 -6.27
N ALA A 117 2.66 -24.36 -6.17
CA ALA A 117 1.38 -24.72 -5.58
C ALA A 117 0.69 -25.85 -6.35
N ALA A 118 0.06 -26.79 -5.65
CA ALA A 118 -0.69 -27.87 -6.27
C ALA A 118 -1.84 -27.38 -7.18
N LYS A 119 -2.46 -26.25 -6.79
CA LYS A 119 -3.39 -25.46 -7.62
C LYS A 119 -2.82 -24.04 -7.64
N THR A 120 -2.46 -23.55 -8.81
CA THR A 120 -1.90 -22.21 -8.99
C THR A 120 -2.91 -21.15 -8.54
N PRO A 121 -2.59 -20.31 -7.53
CA PRO A 121 -3.50 -19.27 -7.08
C PRO A 121 -3.48 -18.06 -8.03
N LYS A 122 -4.52 -17.24 -7.96
CA LYS A 122 -4.50 -15.88 -8.51
C LYS A 122 -3.58 -15.02 -7.64
N LEU A 123 -2.68 -14.26 -8.26
CA LEU A 123 -1.80 -13.32 -7.59
C LEU A 123 -2.28 -11.89 -7.85
N VAL A 124 -2.59 -11.16 -6.78
CA VAL A 124 -2.75 -9.69 -6.80
C VAL A 124 -1.60 -9.10 -6.00
N PHE A 125 -0.85 -8.15 -6.58
CA PHE A 125 0.35 -7.64 -5.93
C PHE A 125 0.45 -6.11 -5.95
N ALA A 126 1.06 -5.57 -4.90
CA ALA A 126 1.26 -4.14 -4.76
C ALA A 126 2.47 -3.64 -5.57
N SER A 127 2.20 -2.83 -6.59
CA SER A 127 3.14 -1.88 -7.17
C SER A 127 2.94 -0.50 -6.53
N SER A 128 3.40 0.57 -7.17
CA SER A 128 3.36 1.94 -6.63
C SER A 128 3.34 2.97 -7.75
N SER A 129 2.67 4.10 -7.53
CA SER A 129 2.76 5.28 -8.38
C SER A 129 4.19 5.82 -8.53
N SER A 130 5.09 5.47 -7.61
CA SER A 130 6.51 5.84 -7.70
C SER A 130 7.21 5.31 -8.96
N VAL A 131 6.67 4.27 -9.61
CA VAL A 131 7.22 3.73 -10.86
C VAL A 131 7.15 4.73 -12.01
N TYR A 132 6.24 5.71 -11.97
CA TYR A 132 6.13 6.78 -12.95
C TYR A 132 7.32 7.74 -12.93
N GLY A 133 8.10 7.74 -11.84
CA GLY A 133 9.33 8.50 -11.72
C GLY A 133 9.12 10.01 -11.90
N GLY A 134 9.92 10.60 -12.76
CA GLY A 134 9.86 12.02 -13.11
C GLY A 134 8.88 12.37 -14.23
N ASN A 135 7.90 11.54 -14.53
CA ASN A 135 6.89 11.82 -15.54
C ASN A 135 6.13 13.11 -15.22
N THR A 136 5.95 13.97 -16.23
CA THR A 136 5.25 15.27 -16.07
C THR A 136 3.86 15.27 -16.69
N LYS A 137 3.52 14.25 -17.51
CA LYS A 137 2.16 14.06 -18.04
C LYS A 137 1.22 13.70 -16.89
N MET A 138 0.08 14.36 -16.84
CA MET A 138 -0.99 14.10 -15.85
C MET A 138 -2.34 13.99 -16.58
N PRO A 139 -3.24 13.11 -16.13
CA PRO A 139 -3.03 12.07 -15.11
C PRO A 139 -2.04 11.00 -15.57
N PHE A 140 -1.45 10.26 -14.61
CA PHE A 140 -0.65 9.07 -14.91
C PHE A 140 -1.54 7.95 -15.42
N GLU A 141 -1.19 7.38 -16.57
CA GLU A 141 -1.84 6.22 -17.17
C GLU A 141 -0.95 4.99 -17.14
N GLU A 142 -1.52 3.79 -17.11
CA GLU A 142 -0.76 2.54 -17.09
C GLU A 142 0.10 2.33 -18.34
N SER A 143 -0.29 2.98 -19.46
CA SER A 143 0.43 3.00 -20.73
C SER A 143 1.66 3.93 -20.73
N ASP A 144 1.81 4.80 -19.73
CA ASP A 144 2.92 5.73 -19.67
C ASP A 144 4.27 5.00 -19.49
N ARG A 145 5.31 5.59 -20.05
CA ARG A 145 6.66 5.06 -19.94
C ARG A 145 7.17 5.16 -18.50
N ILE A 146 7.69 4.04 -17.97
CA ILE A 146 8.14 3.89 -16.57
C ILE A 146 9.57 3.32 -16.46
N ASP A 147 10.41 3.58 -17.48
CA ASP A 147 11.78 3.03 -17.57
C ASP A 147 12.83 3.88 -16.83
N THR A 148 12.42 5.02 -16.26
CA THR A 148 13.33 5.98 -15.61
C THR A 148 12.90 6.27 -14.16
N PRO A 149 12.93 5.25 -13.27
CA PRO A 149 12.62 5.46 -11.86
C PRO A 149 13.63 6.40 -11.21
N ILE A 150 13.17 7.28 -10.31
CA ILE A 150 14.01 8.28 -9.62
C ILE A 150 14.36 7.88 -8.18
N SER A 151 14.03 6.66 -7.78
CA SER A 151 14.40 6.07 -6.48
C SER A 151 14.59 4.56 -6.58
N LEU A 152 15.41 3.99 -5.69
CA LEU A 152 15.58 2.54 -5.62
C LEU A 152 14.27 1.83 -5.28
N TYR A 153 13.44 2.41 -4.38
CA TYR A 153 12.10 1.89 -4.11
C TYR A 153 11.28 1.73 -5.40
N ALA A 154 11.22 2.78 -6.23
CA ALA A 154 10.50 2.74 -7.51
C ALA A 154 11.08 1.66 -8.44
N ALA A 155 12.42 1.57 -8.52
CA ALA A 155 13.09 0.54 -9.32
C ALA A 155 12.72 -0.88 -8.86
N THR A 156 12.68 -1.14 -7.54
CA THR A 156 12.30 -2.47 -7.02
C THR A 156 10.82 -2.78 -7.27
N LYS A 157 9.92 -1.79 -7.18
CA LYS A 157 8.50 -2.00 -7.53
C LYS A 157 8.32 -2.30 -9.02
N ARG A 158 9.03 -1.59 -9.89
CA ARG A 158 9.04 -1.90 -11.33
C ARG A 158 9.63 -3.27 -11.63
N ALA A 159 10.70 -3.67 -10.95
CA ALA A 159 11.26 -5.01 -11.08
C ALA A 159 10.24 -6.09 -10.70
N GLY A 160 9.45 -5.88 -9.64
CA GLY A 160 8.34 -6.76 -9.26
C GLY A 160 7.29 -6.93 -10.37
N GLU A 161 6.91 -5.84 -11.06
CA GLU A 161 6.01 -5.90 -12.23
C GLU A 161 6.60 -6.78 -13.35
N LEU A 162 7.90 -6.62 -13.66
CA LEU A 162 8.58 -7.38 -14.71
C LEU A 162 8.71 -8.87 -14.35
N MET A 163 9.04 -9.19 -13.10
CA MET A 163 9.09 -10.56 -12.60
C MET A 163 7.72 -11.23 -12.68
N ALA A 164 6.67 -10.56 -12.19
CA ALA A 164 5.30 -11.06 -12.24
C ALA A 164 4.84 -11.30 -13.69
N TYR A 165 5.14 -10.39 -14.63
CA TYR A 165 4.88 -10.58 -16.06
C TYR A 165 5.56 -11.84 -16.58
N THR A 166 6.84 -12.02 -16.27
CA THR A 166 7.64 -13.17 -16.72
C THR A 166 7.04 -14.48 -16.22
N TYR A 167 6.69 -14.56 -14.92
CA TYR A 167 6.09 -15.75 -14.32
C TYR A 167 4.68 -16.03 -14.87
N SER A 168 3.89 -14.98 -15.08
CA SER A 168 2.59 -15.10 -15.73
C SER A 168 2.71 -15.73 -17.14
N ARG A 169 3.66 -15.28 -17.93
CA ARG A 169 3.89 -15.80 -19.31
C ARG A 169 4.40 -17.24 -19.31
N LEU A 170 5.38 -17.55 -18.46
CA LEU A 170 6.03 -18.85 -18.42
C LEU A 170 5.17 -19.93 -17.74
N TYR A 171 4.56 -19.59 -16.61
CA TYR A 171 3.91 -20.56 -15.72
C TYR A 171 2.39 -20.41 -15.65
N LYS A 172 1.80 -19.50 -16.44
CA LYS A 172 0.36 -19.25 -16.50
C LYS A 172 -0.25 -18.82 -15.17
N ILE A 173 0.51 -18.18 -14.31
CA ILE A 173 0.02 -17.56 -13.09
C ILE A 173 -0.77 -16.31 -13.48
N GLN A 174 -2.05 -16.23 -13.11
CA GLN A 174 -2.79 -14.98 -13.25
C GLN A 174 -2.24 -13.97 -12.25
N ALA A 175 -1.62 -12.90 -12.75
CA ALA A 175 -0.93 -11.90 -11.94
C ALA A 175 -1.42 -10.49 -12.26
N ILE A 176 -2.08 -9.85 -11.30
CA ILE A 176 -2.64 -8.51 -11.43
C ILE A 176 -1.90 -7.55 -10.49
N GLY A 177 -1.24 -6.56 -11.05
CA GLY A 177 -0.53 -5.55 -10.28
C GLY A 177 -1.38 -4.30 -10.05
N LEU A 178 -1.30 -3.74 -8.85
CA LEU A 178 -1.96 -2.50 -8.48
C LEU A 178 -0.91 -1.44 -8.15
N ARG A 179 -0.89 -0.31 -8.88
CA ARG A 179 -0.06 0.84 -8.58
C ARG A 179 -0.79 1.74 -7.61
N PHE A 180 -0.50 1.55 -6.32
CA PHE A 180 -1.09 2.37 -5.26
C PHE A 180 -0.58 3.80 -5.32
N PHE A 181 -1.50 4.75 -5.22
CA PHE A 181 -1.21 6.16 -4.97
C PHE A 181 -1.11 6.42 -3.46
N THR A 182 -1.27 7.67 -3.01
CA THR A 182 -1.08 7.97 -1.59
C THR A 182 -2.31 7.57 -0.78
N VAL A 183 -2.23 6.41 -0.13
CA VAL A 183 -3.31 5.90 0.73
C VAL A 183 -3.22 6.52 2.11
N TYR A 184 -4.37 6.93 2.68
CA TYR A 184 -4.49 7.44 4.04
C TYR A 184 -5.76 6.87 4.73
N GLY A 185 -5.84 6.99 6.06
CA GLY A 185 -6.98 6.50 6.84
C GLY A 185 -6.59 6.24 8.28
N ASP A 186 -7.49 5.65 9.06
CA ASP A 186 -7.19 5.16 10.40
C ASP A 186 -6.14 4.02 10.37
N TRP A 187 -5.54 3.72 11.51
CA TRP A 187 -4.40 2.79 11.59
C TRP A 187 -3.26 3.13 10.62
N TYR A 188 -3.08 4.43 10.33
CA TYR A 188 -2.09 4.93 9.37
C TYR A 188 -0.66 4.69 9.84
N ARG A 189 0.28 4.62 8.88
CA ARG A 189 1.70 4.42 9.18
C ARG A 189 2.34 5.70 9.75
N PRO A 190 3.18 5.57 10.81
CA PRO A 190 3.81 6.74 11.47
C PRO A 190 4.81 7.52 10.60
N ASP A 191 5.38 6.90 9.57
CA ASP A 191 6.35 7.52 8.65
C ASP A 191 5.71 8.37 7.55
N MET A 192 4.38 8.46 7.52
CA MET A 192 3.63 9.16 6.47
C MET A 192 3.14 10.54 6.92
N ALA A 193 2.93 11.43 5.93
CA ALA A 193 2.72 12.86 6.14
C ALA A 193 1.60 13.21 7.14
N LEU A 194 0.39 12.66 6.98
CA LEU A 194 -0.73 12.99 7.88
C LEU A 194 -0.45 12.60 9.33
N HIS A 195 0.22 11.45 9.55
CA HIS A 195 0.60 11.03 10.91
C HIS A 195 1.63 12.00 11.51
N LEU A 196 2.68 12.33 10.75
CA LEU A 196 3.73 13.25 11.18
C LEU A 196 3.16 14.66 11.47
N PHE A 197 2.20 15.10 10.66
CA PHE A 197 1.53 16.39 10.86
C PHE A 197 0.64 16.37 12.11
N ALA A 198 -0.20 15.35 12.27
CA ALA A 198 -1.08 15.22 13.44
C ALA A 198 -0.28 15.15 14.74
N ASP A 199 0.78 14.35 14.79
CA ASP A 199 1.65 14.22 15.94
C ASP A 199 2.34 15.57 16.27
N SER A 200 2.87 16.26 15.27
CA SER A 200 3.52 17.55 15.48
C SER A 200 2.54 18.64 15.92
N MET A 201 1.36 18.71 15.29
CA MET A 201 0.33 19.71 15.62
C MET A 201 -0.21 19.53 17.04
N LEU A 202 -0.52 18.30 17.45
CA LEU A 202 -1.05 18.02 18.79
C LEU A 202 -0.04 18.22 19.92
N HIS A 203 1.26 18.20 19.59
CA HIS A 203 2.35 18.50 20.54
C HIS A 203 2.94 19.89 20.39
N ASP A 204 2.22 20.82 19.72
CA ASP A 204 2.65 22.20 19.48
C ASP A 204 4.03 22.35 18.80
N ARG A 205 4.44 21.36 18.01
CA ARG A 205 5.69 21.34 17.24
C ARG A 205 5.47 21.80 15.80
N PRO A 206 6.46 22.46 15.15
CA PRO A 206 6.35 22.84 13.75
C PRO A 206 6.29 21.60 12.85
N ILE A 207 5.41 21.65 11.83
CA ILE A 207 5.36 20.70 10.75
C ILE A 207 6.29 21.11 9.61
N LYS A 208 7.01 20.16 9.03
CA LYS A 208 7.89 20.40 7.88
C LYS A 208 7.09 20.34 6.59
N VAL A 209 7.01 21.46 5.88
CA VAL A 209 6.25 21.60 4.64
C VAL A 209 7.22 21.76 3.48
N PHE A 210 7.46 20.66 2.76
CA PHE A 210 8.41 20.62 1.65
C PHE A 210 7.85 21.26 0.38
N ASN A 211 8.78 21.71 -0.49
CA ASN A 211 8.48 22.50 -1.67
C ASN A 211 7.60 23.73 -1.36
N HIS A 212 7.79 24.33 -0.17
CA HIS A 212 6.99 25.47 0.31
C HIS A 212 5.47 25.22 0.26
N GLY A 213 5.03 23.97 0.29
CA GLY A 213 3.63 23.54 0.20
C GLY A 213 3.06 23.47 -1.23
N ASP A 214 3.84 23.84 -2.22
CA ASP A 214 3.44 23.76 -3.64
C ASP A 214 3.60 22.32 -4.15
N MET A 215 2.71 21.45 -3.68
CA MET A 215 2.68 20.03 -4.03
C MET A 215 1.23 19.56 -4.20
N LEU A 216 1.04 18.69 -5.17
CA LEU A 216 -0.24 18.03 -5.45
C LEU A 216 -0.11 16.53 -5.21
N ARG A 217 -1.05 15.93 -4.48
CA ARG A 217 -1.07 14.49 -4.22
C ARG A 217 -2.46 13.92 -4.40
N ASP A 218 -2.49 12.79 -5.07
CA ASP A 218 -3.67 11.93 -5.08
C ASP A 218 -3.75 11.18 -3.75
N PHE A 219 -4.63 11.68 -2.86
CA PHE A 219 -4.90 11.06 -1.55
C PHE A 219 -6.14 10.21 -1.67
N THR A 220 -6.00 8.91 -1.38
CA THR A 220 -7.09 7.95 -1.45
C THR A 220 -7.37 7.36 -0.07
N TYR A 221 -8.62 7.37 0.36
CA TYR A 221 -9.01 6.78 1.64
C TYR A 221 -8.87 5.25 1.60
N VAL A 222 -8.44 4.67 2.72
CA VAL A 222 -8.07 3.25 2.77
C VAL A 222 -9.21 2.31 2.43
N ASP A 223 -10.45 2.62 2.81
CA ASP A 223 -11.60 1.76 2.52
C ASP A 223 -11.93 1.74 1.01
N ASP A 224 -11.76 2.87 0.31
CA ASP A 224 -11.89 2.91 -1.15
C ASP A 224 -10.83 2.03 -1.82
N ILE A 225 -9.60 2.09 -1.30
CA ILE A 225 -8.51 1.22 -1.77
C ILE A 225 -8.83 -0.25 -1.56
N VAL A 226 -9.34 -0.61 -0.39
CA VAL A 226 -9.65 -2.00 -0.06
C VAL A 226 -10.83 -2.52 -0.87
N ASP A 227 -11.86 -1.69 -1.12
CA ASP A 227 -12.96 -2.03 -2.03
C ASP A 227 -12.42 -2.33 -3.45
N GLY A 228 -11.51 -1.50 -3.96
CA GLY A 228 -10.87 -1.73 -5.26
C GLY A 228 -10.04 -3.02 -5.31
N VAL A 229 -9.26 -3.31 -4.27
CA VAL A 229 -8.50 -4.56 -4.14
C VAL A 229 -9.46 -5.76 -4.11
N TYR A 230 -10.54 -5.68 -3.34
CA TYR A 230 -11.54 -6.73 -3.22
C TYR A 230 -12.20 -7.03 -4.57
N ARG A 231 -12.63 -6.00 -5.31
CA ARG A 231 -13.20 -6.14 -6.66
C ARG A 231 -12.24 -6.81 -7.63
N VAL A 232 -10.95 -6.46 -7.59
CA VAL A 232 -9.93 -7.12 -8.41
C VAL A 232 -9.76 -8.58 -8.04
N VAL A 233 -9.78 -8.91 -6.76
CA VAL A 233 -9.69 -10.30 -6.28
C VAL A 233 -10.88 -11.13 -6.74
N GLU A 234 -12.11 -10.61 -6.63
CA GLU A 234 -13.35 -11.28 -7.03
C GLU A 234 -13.52 -11.43 -8.54
N ALA A 235 -12.87 -10.60 -9.36
CA ALA A 235 -13.09 -10.59 -10.80
C ALA A 235 -12.40 -11.77 -11.52
N ASP A 236 -13.18 -12.70 -12.04
CA ASP A 236 -12.69 -13.90 -12.76
C ASP A 236 -12.33 -13.62 -14.23
N HIS A 237 -12.83 -12.52 -14.80
CA HIS A 237 -12.69 -12.17 -16.21
C HIS A 237 -11.42 -11.39 -16.55
N LEU A 238 -10.60 -11.05 -15.54
CA LEU A 238 -9.36 -10.30 -15.77
C LEU A 238 -8.34 -11.11 -16.57
N PRO A 239 -7.49 -10.44 -17.37
CA PRO A 239 -6.49 -11.12 -18.18
C PRO A 239 -5.45 -11.87 -17.31
N LEU A 240 -4.65 -12.70 -17.96
CA LEU A 240 -3.60 -13.47 -17.28
C LEU A 240 -2.56 -12.56 -16.59
N TYR A 241 -2.28 -11.40 -17.18
CA TYR A 241 -1.44 -10.37 -16.60
C TYR A 241 -1.99 -9.00 -16.97
N ASP A 242 -2.10 -8.14 -15.97
CA ASP A 242 -2.35 -6.71 -16.18
C ASP A 242 -1.88 -5.88 -14.99
N ILE A 243 -1.79 -4.56 -15.23
CA ILE A 243 -1.46 -3.54 -14.23
C ILE A 243 -2.56 -2.49 -14.24
N TYR A 244 -2.98 -2.05 -13.05
CA TYR A 244 -3.96 -1.00 -12.86
C TYR A 244 -3.48 0.05 -11.87
N ASN A 245 -3.80 1.31 -12.14
CA ASN A 245 -3.71 2.36 -11.13
C ASN A 245 -4.86 2.22 -10.13
N ILE A 246 -4.56 2.42 -8.86
CA ILE A 246 -5.55 2.49 -7.80
C ILE A 246 -5.30 3.74 -6.97
N GLY A 247 -6.21 4.72 -7.08
CA GLY A 247 -6.09 6.06 -6.54
C GLY A 247 -7.45 6.74 -6.47
N ASN A 248 -7.48 8.03 -6.09
CA ASN A 248 -8.72 8.79 -5.91
C ASN A 248 -9.18 9.53 -7.18
N HIS A 249 -8.39 9.50 -8.26
CA HIS A 249 -8.69 10.27 -9.47
C HIS A 249 -8.92 11.77 -9.17
N CYS A 250 -8.30 12.27 -8.11
CA CYS A 250 -8.35 13.65 -7.68
C CYS A 250 -7.01 14.05 -7.07
N SER A 251 -6.48 15.20 -7.47
CA SER A 251 -5.21 15.70 -6.95
C SER A 251 -5.46 16.84 -5.98
N GLU A 252 -5.10 16.64 -4.71
CA GLU A 252 -5.31 17.57 -3.62
C GLU A 252 -4.05 18.41 -3.38
N LYS A 253 -4.23 19.70 -3.09
CA LYS A 253 -3.12 20.57 -2.66
C LYS A 253 -2.68 20.19 -1.25
N LEU A 254 -1.37 20.07 -1.04
CA LEU A 254 -0.84 19.71 0.27
C LEU A 254 -1.28 20.70 1.37
N LEU A 255 -1.37 21.99 1.05
CA LEU A 255 -1.81 23.02 2.02
C LEU A 255 -3.28 22.83 2.41
N ASP A 256 -4.16 22.45 1.48
CA ASP A 256 -5.60 22.21 1.77
C ASP A 256 -5.75 20.98 2.67
N VAL A 257 -4.92 19.94 2.48
CA VAL A 257 -4.86 18.75 3.35
C VAL A 257 -4.39 19.11 4.75
N ILE A 258 -3.36 19.95 4.88
CA ILE A 258 -2.85 20.44 6.15
C ILE A 258 -3.91 21.28 6.86
N GLU A 259 -4.59 22.17 6.15
CA GLU A 259 -5.67 23.02 6.70
C GLU A 259 -6.84 22.18 7.20
N THR A 260 -7.29 21.21 6.40
CA THR A 260 -8.38 20.29 6.78
C THR A 260 -8.02 19.51 8.05
N LEU A 261 -6.78 19.00 8.15
CA LEU A 261 -6.31 18.31 9.35
C LEU A 261 -6.28 19.24 10.56
N ALA A 262 -5.73 20.45 10.41
CA ALA A 262 -5.61 21.45 11.48
C ALA A 262 -7.00 21.86 12.00
N GLN A 263 -7.96 22.13 11.12
CA GLN A 263 -9.36 22.43 11.47
C GLN A 263 -9.99 21.26 12.24
N THR A 264 -9.80 20.02 11.78
CA THR A 264 -10.34 18.83 12.45
C THR A 264 -9.73 18.61 13.83
N LEU A 265 -8.42 18.87 13.99
CA LEU A 265 -7.73 18.76 15.28
C LEU A 265 -8.04 19.91 16.23
N GLY A 266 -8.57 21.03 15.71
CA GLY A 266 -8.85 22.26 16.48
C GLY A 266 -7.58 23.03 16.84
N VAL A 267 -6.54 23.00 15.99
CA VAL A 267 -5.24 23.63 16.24
C VAL A 267 -4.82 24.54 15.10
N THR A 268 -3.95 25.51 15.38
CA THR A 268 -3.28 26.33 14.36
C THR A 268 -1.89 25.77 14.11
N PRO A 269 -1.57 25.28 12.89
CA PRO A 269 -0.29 24.63 12.63
C PRO A 269 0.85 25.66 12.58
N LYS A 270 1.97 25.35 13.22
CA LYS A 270 3.26 26.03 13.00
C LYS A 270 3.91 25.37 11.79
N MET A 271 4.20 26.11 10.73
CA MET A 271 4.78 25.57 9.49
C MET A 271 6.22 26.02 9.29
N GLU A 272 7.12 25.05 9.08
CA GLU A 272 8.48 25.27 8.61
C GLU A 272 8.52 24.97 7.11
N MET A 273 8.59 26.02 6.28
CA MET A 273 8.62 25.92 4.83
C MET A 273 10.02 25.52 4.34
N LEU A 274 10.13 24.40 3.66
CA LEU A 274 11.40 23.81 3.22
C LEU A 274 11.43 23.66 1.69
N PRO A 275 12.63 23.63 1.07
CA PRO A 275 12.76 23.30 -0.35
C PRO A 275 12.33 21.86 -0.63
N MET A 276 12.15 21.52 -1.91
CA MET A 276 11.80 20.18 -2.34
C MET A 276 12.88 19.16 -1.94
N GLN A 277 12.45 17.99 -1.52
CA GLN A 277 13.38 16.90 -1.13
C GLN A 277 13.80 16.06 -2.34
N ALA A 278 15.01 15.47 -2.24
CA ALA A 278 15.48 14.52 -3.23
C ALA A 278 14.56 13.28 -3.31
N GLY A 279 14.26 12.85 -4.53
CA GLY A 279 13.39 11.71 -4.81
C GLY A 279 11.88 12.00 -4.70
N ASP A 280 11.48 13.23 -4.34
CA ASP A 280 10.09 13.65 -4.36
C ASP A 280 9.66 14.14 -5.75
N VAL A 281 8.34 14.10 -6.02
CA VAL A 281 7.73 14.60 -7.26
C VAL A 281 6.80 15.77 -6.95
N TYR A 282 6.64 16.70 -7.90
CA TYR A 282 5.76 17.86 -7.73
C TYR A 282 4.29 17.44 -7.56
N ALA A 283 3.81 16.54 -8.43
CA ALA A 283 2.41 16.11 -8.44
C ALA A 283 2.28 14.60 -8.63
N THR A 284 1.21 14.03 -8.09
CA THR A 284 0.72 12.71 -8.44
C THR A 284 -0.78 12.79 -8.70
N TYR A 285 -1.23 12.16 -9.79
CA TYR A 285 -2.62 12.11 -10.18
C TYR A 285 -2.87 10.85 -11.00
N ALA A 286 -3.75 9.96 -10.51
CA ALA A 286 -4.10 8.71 -11.17
C ALA A 286 -5.17 8.91 -12.25
N SER A 287 -4.99 8.34 -13.47
CA SER A 287 -6.14 7.86 -14.23
C SER A 287 -6.53 6.50 -13.64
N ILE A 288 -7.79 6.34 -13.29
CA ILE A 288 -8.38 5.08 -12.83
C ILE A 288 -9.32 4.46 -13.85
N ASP A 289 -9.42 5.04 -15.04
CA ASP A 289 -10.39 4.66 -16.08
C ASP A 289 -10.30 3.18 -16.44
N LYS A 290 -9.07 2.66 -16.49
CA LYS A 290 -8.82 1.24 -16.79
C LYS A 290 -9.35 0.34 -15.68
N LEU A 291 -9.14 0.67 -14.40
CA LEU A 291 -9.63 -0.11 -13.27
C LEU A 291 -11.16 0.01 -13.15
N HIS A 292 -11.70 1.21 -13.38
CA HIS A 292 -13.15 1.42 -13.42
C HIS A 292 -13.82 0.54 -14.48
N GLN A 293 -13.30 0.53 -15.72
CA GLN A 293 -13.81 -0.32 -16.80
C GLN A 293 -13.68 -1.81 -16.49
N ALA A 294 -12.60 -2.21 -15.83
CA ALA A 294 -12.34 -3.62 -15.54
C ALA A 294 -13.23 -4.17 -14.43
N VAL A 295 -13.45 -3.43 -13.34
CA VAL A 295 -14.10 -3.94 -12.12
C VAL A 295 -15.10 -2.97 -11.48
N GLY A 296 -15.41 -1.84 -12.11
CA GLY A 296 -16.32 -0.82 -11.58
C GLY A 296 -15.76 -0.10 -10.34
N TYR A 297 -14.43 0.01 -10.22
CA TYR A 297 -13.80 0.75 -9.13
C TYR A 297 -14.13 2.24 -9.21
N GLU A 298 -14.64 2.80 -8.12
CA GLU A 298 -14.98 4.20 -8.00
C GLU A 298 -14.74 4.64 -6.55
N PRO A 299 -13.68 5.44 -6.28
CA PRO A 299 -13.44 5.98 -4.94
C PRO A 299 -14.49 7.01 -4.58
N LYS A 300 -14.93 7.05 -3.32
CA LYS A 300 -16.08 7.86 -2.88
C LYS A 300 -15.73 8.83 -1.76
N THR A 301 -14.65 8.57 -1.03
CA THR A 301 -14.32 9.30 0.19
C THR A 301 -13.41 10.50 -0.11
N SER A 302 -13.94 11.70 0.09
CA SER A 302 -13.16 12.94 -0.02
C SER A 302 -12.20 13.11 1.17
N ILE A 303 -11.18 13.98 1.03
CA ILE A 303 -10.29 14.33 2.15
C ILE A 303 -11.05 14.96 3.33
N LYS A 304 -12.15 15.67 3.07
CA LYS A 304 -13.01 16.29 4.10
C LYS A 304 -13.78 15.27 4.93
N GLU A 305 -14.02 14.08 4.39
CA GLU A 305 -14.68 12.96 5.09
C GLU A 305 -13.65 12.04 5.75
N GLY A 306 -12.58 11.68 5.05
CA GLY A 306 -11.61 10.71 5.54
C GLY A 306 -10.63 11.27 6.58
N ILE A 307 -10.22 12.55 6.50
CA ILE A 307 -9.32 13.17 7.48
C ILE A 307 -9.93 13.20 8.89
N PRO A 308 -11.20 13.55 9.10
CA PRO A 308 -11.83 13.45 10.42
C PRO A 308 -11.81 12.04 11.02
N VAL A 309 -12.04 11.00 10.23
CA VAL A 309 -11.96 9.61 10.69
C VAL A 309 -10.54 9.26 11.15
N PHE A 310 -9.54 9.61 10.34
CA PHE A 310 -8.13 9.46 10.72
C PHE A 310 -7.79 10.21 12.00
N ALA A 311 -8.19 11.48 12.13
CA ALA A 311 -7.87 12.32 13.29
C ALA A 311 -8.50 11.81 14.58
N ASP A 312 -9.74 11.31 14.50
CA ASP A 312 -10.46 10.72 15.62
C ASP A 312 -9.80 9.40 16.09
N TRP A 313 -9.45 8.54 15.14
CA TRP A 313 -8.63 7.35 15.44
C TRP A 313 -7.30 7.73 16.08
N PHE A 314 -6.59 8.72 15.54
CA PHE A 314 -5.29 9.14 16.02
C PHE A 314 -5.36 9.60 17.50
N LYS A 315 -6.31 10.49 17.82
CA LYS A 315 -6.53 10.97 19.20
C LYS A 315 -6.83 9.80 20.16
N ARG A 316 -7.73 8.91 19.77
CA ARG A 316 -8.11 7.75 20.60
C ARG A 316 -6.95 6.79 20.82
N TYR A 317 -6.22 6.45 19.76
CA TYR A 317 -5.13 5.47 19.83
C TYR A 317 -3.95 5.99 20.67
N TYR A 318 -3.59 7.27 20.52
CA TYR A 318 -2.49 7.89 21.26
C TYR A 318 -2.92 8.54 22.58
N GLN A 319 -4.20 8.52 22.94
CA GLN A 319 -4.77 9.07 24.16
C GLN A 319 -4.51 10.59 24.29
N LEU A 320 -4.72 11.35 23.22
CA LEU A 320 -4.49 12.78 23.09
C LEU A 320 -5.77 13.61 23.10
#